data_3d1b36e0a4b717c741ae484d7713cda5
#
_entry.id   3d1b36e0a4b717c741ae484d7713cda5
#
_cell.length_a   1.000
_cell.length_b   1.000
_cell.length_c   1.000
_cell.angle_alpha   90.00
_cell.angle_beta   90.00
_cell.angle_gamma   90.00
#
_symmetry.space_group_name_H-M   'P 1'
#
loop_
_entity.id
_entity.type
_entity.pdbx_description
1 polymer ?
#
loop_
_entity_poly.entity_id
_entity_poly.type
_entity_poly.pdbx_seq_one_letter_code
_entity_poly.pdbx_strand_id
1 'polypeptide(L)'
;MAGLAAILTTSLFAPPARAEAVPIPQPAPQVVRTGEPAMLLAQAGKPEVTGTTRPPDPIIPDPRRNVPASIFATFDANQKAAAGRVSSYLSSLRALAGKFVQVGPDGSRSTGEFYIQKPGKVRFEYDPPSPIAMISDGSSLVIRDTRLATQDVYPLSQTPLRYLLSDRIDLMRETNVVAVTSDDLYISVIIEEKQALVGTSRLMLMVGVKDGKLKQWTITDPQGYDTTVAIYNLNPTAKLDPALFRINDTTHPASSNN
;
A
#
# COMPACT_ATOMS: atom_id res chain seq x y z
N MET A 1 -38.28 21.32 -62.08
CA MET A 1 -36.99 21.93 -61.90
C MET A 1 -36.60 21.81 -60.44
N ALA A 2 -35.64 21.00 -60.19
CA ALA A 2 -35.22 20.55 -58.84
C ALA A 2 -34.23 21.53 -58.20
N GLY A 3 -34.41 21.78 -56.94
CA GLY A 3 -33.42 22.48 -56.10
C GLY A 3 -33.10 21.65 -54.89
N LEU A 4 -32.00 20.92 -54.92
CA LEU A 4 -31.51 20.10 -53.85
C LEU A 4 -30.71 20.99 -52.86
N ALA A 5 -31.15 21.15 -51.62
CA ALA A 5 -30.42 21.81 -50.56
C ALA A 5 -29.76 20.74 -49.71
N ALA A 6 -28.43 20.64 -49.77
CA ALA A 6 -27.62 19.78 -48.93
C ALA A 6 -27.41 20.47 -47.59
N ILE A 7 -27.90 19.83 -46.51
CA ILE A 7 -27.62 20.23 -45.12
C ILE A 7 -26.33 19.51 -44.70
N LEU A 8 -25.20 20.24 -44.55
CA LEU A 8 -24.01 19.77 -43.89
C LEU A 8 -24.22 19.80 -42.37
N THR A 9 -24.37 18.65 -41.76
CA THR A 9 -24.28 18.50 -40.31
C THR A 9 -22.82 18.34 -39.93
N THR A 10 -22.21 19.40 -39.44
CA THR A 10 -20.89 19.36 -38.78
C THR A 10 -21.04 18.69 -37.42
N SER A 11 -20.58 17.45 -37.38
CA SER A 11 -20.43 16.70 -36.13
C SER A 11 -19.25 17.29 -35.35
N LEU A 12 -19.53 18.01 -34.26
CA LEU A 12 -18.50 18.39 -33.28
C LEU A 12 -18.06 17.13 -32.54
N PHE A 13 -16.92 16.58 -32.92
CA PHE A 13 -16.19 15.63 -32.11
C PHE A 13 -15.57 16.40 -30.93
N ALA A 14 -16.11 16.22 -29.72
CA ALA A 14 -15.45 16.62 -28.51
C ALA A 14 -14.25 15.67 -28.30
N PRO A 15 -13.06 16.18 -27.99
CA PRO A 15 -11.92 15.32 -27.65
C PRO A 15 -12.22 14.60 -26.34
N PRO A 16 -11.74 13.34 -26.17
CA PRO A 16 -11.89 12.62 -24.91
C PRO A 16 -11.21 13.40 -23.79
N ALA A 17 -11.92 13.53 -22.68
CA ALA A 17 -11.37 14.12 -21.46
C ALA A 17 -10.11 13.35 -21.08
N ARG A 18 -8.99 14.08 -21.07
CA ARG A 18 -7.72 13.59 -20.56
C ARG A 18 -7.94 13.28 -19.08
N ALA A 19 -7.74 12.02 -18.69
CA ALA A 19 -7.67 11.66 -17.29
C ALA A 19 -6.52 12.47 -16.68
N GLU A 20 -6.86 13.45 -15.86
CA GLU A 20 -5.89 14.19 -15.06
C GLU A 20 -5.25 13.23 -14.09
N ALA A 21 -3.93 13.09 -14.18
CA ALA A 21 -3.14 12.37 -13.19
C ALA A 21 -3.39 13.01 -11.82
N VAL A 22 -3.76 12.21 -10.84
CA VAL A 22 -3.96 12.64 -9.45
C VAL A 22 -2.67 13.31 -8.98
N PRO A 23 -2.67 14.60 -8.60
CA PRO A 23 -1.46 15.28 -8.17
C PRO A 23 -1.03 14.72 -6.81
N ILE A 24 0.15 14.11 -6.79
CA ILE A 24 0.84 13.72 -5.56
C ILE A 24 1.25 15.00 -4.85
N PRO A 25 0.93 15.20 -3.56
CA PRO A 25 1.30 16.41 -2.85
C PRO A 25 2.82 16.58 -2.79
N GLN A 26 3.35 17.68 -3.34
CA GLN A 26 4.75 18.05 -3.18
C GLN A 26 5.01 18.55 -1.75
N PRO A 27 6.11 18.14 -1.11
CA PRO A 27 6.49 18.65 0.21
C PRO A 27 6.88 20.14 0.13
N ALA A 28 6.37 20.92 1.09
CA ALA A 28 6.72 22.31 1.27
C ALA A 28 8.21 22.46 1.68
N PRO A 29 8.90 23.57 1.29
CA PRO A 29 10.31 23.79 1.60
C PRO A 29 10.54 23.89 3.11
N GLN A 30 11.53 23.15 3.62
CA GLN A 30 11.91 23.14 5.02
C GLN A 30 12.61 24.46 5.39
N VAL A 31 12.01 25.21 6.28
CA VAL A 31 12.66 26.33 6.96
C VAL A 31 13.45 25.78 8.13
N VAL A 32 14.78 25.82 8.02
CA VAL A 32 15.71 25.53 9.12
C VAL A 32 15.56 26.64 10.18
N ARG A 33 15.01 26.29 11.33
CA ARG A 33 15.08 27.15 12.53
C ARG A 33 16.12 26.58 13.50
N THR A 34 17.25 27.26 13.58
CA THR A 34 18.21 27.17 14.69
C THR A 34 17.65 27.92 15.89
N GLY A 35 17.68 27.33 17.07
CA GLY A 35 17.41 28.09 18.32
C GLY A 35 17.02 27.21 19.51
N GLU A 36 17.96 26.96 20.34
CA GLU A 36 18.09 26.91 21.81
C GLU A 36 17.11 26.11 22.71
N PRO A 37 17.60 25.68 23.89
CA PRO A 37 16.99 24.59 24.66
C PRO A 37 16.02 25.11 25.73
N ALA A 38 14.88 24.47 25.88
CA ALA A 38 13.99 24.68 27.02
C ALA A 38 13.79 23.41 27.84
N MET A 39 14.32 23.49 29.03
CA MET A 39 13.99 22.88 30.32
C MET A 39 13.10 21.63 30.41
N LEU A 40 13.68 20.67 31.13
CA LEU A 40 13.05 19.51 31.78
C LEU A 40 11.79 19.88 32.58
N LEU A 41 10.71 19.15 32.31
CA LEU A 41 9.69 18.83 33.32
C LEU A 41 9.46 17.33 33.29
N ALA A 42 9.78 16.71 34.41
CA ALA A 42 9.62 15.29 34.67
C ALA A 42 8.13 14.93 34.65
N GLN A 43 7.75 13.95 33.84
CA GLN A 43 6.50 13.22 34.00
C GLN A 43 6.78 11.72 34.12
N ALA A 44 6.14 11.14 35.13
CA ALA A 44 6.31 9.81 35.61
C ALA A 44 5.81 8.74 34.61
N GLY A 45 6.63 7.70 34.39
CA GLY A 45 6.18 6.34 34.35
C GLY A 45 5.44 5.82 33.13
N LYS A 46 6.11 5.74 31.97
CA LYS A 46 5.78 4.75 30.94
C LYS A 46 6.95 3.77 30.87
N PRO A 47 6.73 2.45 30.87
CA PRO A 47 7.87 1.53 30.82
C PRO A 47 8.67 1.75 29.53
N GLU A 48 9.90 2.13 29.72
CA GLU A 48 10.90 2.34 28.67
C GLU A 48 11.24 0.97 28.06
N VAL A 49 10.78 0.74 26.85
CA VAL A 49 11.29 -0.35 26.03
C VAL A 49 12.66 0.10 25.53
N THR A 50 13.70 -0.25 26.29
CA THR A 50 15.10 -0.07 25.92
C THR A 50 15.44 -0.94 24.72
N GLY A 51 15.34 -0.36 23.57
CA GLY A 51 15.81 -0.88 22.30
C GLY A 51 15.66 0.23 21.29
N THR A 52 16.76 0.93 21.01
CA THR A 52 16.83 1.93 19.93
C THR A 52 16.69 1.19 18.61
N THR A 53 15.47 0.81 18.25
CA THR A 53 15.19 0.26 16.93
C THR A 53 15.07 1.43 15.96
N ARG A 54 16.21 1.78 15.37
CA ARG A 54 16.24 2.65 14.19
C ARG A 54 15.27 2.05 13.18
N PRO A 55 14.38 2.87 12.57
CA PRO A 55 13.52 2.39 11.49
C PRO A 55 14.38 1.71 10.42
N PRO A 56 13.95 0.58 9.86
CA PRO A 56 14.67 -0.08 8.80
C PRO A 56 14.76 0.85 7.58
N ASP A 57 15.86 0.79 6.86
CA ASP A 57 15.94 1.41 5.55
C ASP A 57 15.24 0.49 4.55
N PRO A 58 14.15 0.94 3.87
CA PRO A 58 13.46 0.14 2.88
C PRO A 58 14.39 -0.23 1.72
N ILE A 59 14.32 -1.49 1.30
CA ILE A 59 15.05 -1.97 0.12
C ILE A 59 14.21 -1.60 -1.09
N ILE A 60 14.61 -0.53 -1.78
CA ILE A 60 13.93 -0.09 -3.00
C ILE A 60 14.34 -1.05 -4.13
N PRO A 61 13.40 -1.71 -4.79
CA PRO A 61 13.71 -2.57 -5.93
C PRO A 61 14.39 -1.76 -7.03
N ASP A 62 15.41 -2.34 -7.67
CA ASP A 62 16.00 -1.73 -8.86
C ASP A 62 14.93 -1.69 -9.97
N PRO A 63 14.55 -0.50 -10.48
CA PRO A 63 13.57 -0.38 -11.55
C PRO A 63 14.01 -1.05 -12.85
N ARG A 64 15.33 -1.34 -12.99
CA ARG A 64 15.89 -2.09 -14.12
C ARG A 64 15.82 -3.60 -13.95
N ARG A 65 15.33 -4.07 -12.80
CA ARG A 65 15.17 -5.50 -12.56
C ARG A 65 14.10 -6.03 -13.52
N ASN A 66 14.56 -6.54 -14.65
CA ASN A 66 13.72 -7.29 -15.57
C ASN A 66 13.19 -8.52 -14.82
N VAL A 67 12.00 -8.40 -14.25
CA VAL A 67 11.23 -9.58 -13.87
C VAL A 67 10.85 -10.22 -15.20
N PRO A 68 11.31 -11.45 -15.50
CA PRO A 68 10.92 -12.09 -16.73
C PRO A 68 9.39 -12.12 -16.78
N ALA A 69 8.80 -11.49 -17.78
CA ALA A 69 7.38 -11.59 -18.05
C ALA A 69 7.11 -12.98 -18.65
N SER A 70 7.32 -14.03 -17.86
CA SER A 70 7.08 -15.38 -18.30
C SER A 70 5.71 -15.82 -17.84
N ILE A 71 4.76 -15.84 -18.77
CA ILE A 71 3.47 -16.52 -18.61
C ILE A 71 3.62 -18.04 -18.42
N PHE A 72 4.85 -18.56 -18.45
CA PHE A 72 5.23 -19.96 -18.24
C PHE A 72 6.40 -20.10 -17.26
N ALA A 73 6.41 -19.32 -16.17
CA ALA A 73 7.45 -19.46 -15.15
C ALA A 73 7.36 -20.87 -14.54
N THR A 74 8.31 -21.72 -14.88
CA THR A 74 8.50 -23.01 -14.21
C THR A 74 9.37 -22.77 -12.99
N PHE A 75 8.79 -22.96 -11.80
CA PHE A 75 9.52 -22.84 -10.54
C PHE A 75 10.10 -24.21 -10.14
N ASP A 76 11.34 -24.20 -9.68
CA ASP A 76 11.97 -25.38 -9.11
C ASP A 76 11.38 -25.74 -7.72
N ALA A 77 11.82 -26.87 -7.15
CA ALA A 77 11.31 -27.34 -5.86
C ALA A 77 11.64 -26.36 -4.71
N ASN A 78 12.82 -25.71 -4.74
CA ASN A 78 13.24 -24.77 -3.71
C ASN A 78 12.41 -23.48 -3.77
N GLN A 79 12.15 -22.96 -4.97
CA GLN A 79 11.31 -21.80 -5.20
C GLN A 79 9.87 -22.06 -4.75
N LYS A 80 9.31 -23.24 -5.06
CA LYS A 80 7.97 -23.63 -4.58
C LYS A 80 7.92 -23.74 -3.07
N ALA A 81 8.95 -24.34 -2.45
CA ALA A 81 9.04 -24.42 -0.99
C ALA A 81 9.18 -23.04 -0.35
N ALA A 82 9.94 -22.13 -0.94
CA ALA A 82 10.10 -20.75 -0.48
C ALA A 82 8.76 -19.99 -0.54
N ALA A 83 8.05 -20.05 -1.67
CA ALA A 83 6.72 -19.46 -1.81
C ALA A 83 5.70 -20.07 -0.83
N GLY A 84 5.78 -21.39 -0.58
CA GLY A 84 4.97 -22.10 0.41
C GLY A 84 5.19 -21.57 1.84
N ARG A 85 6.44 -21.25 2.21
CA ARG A 85 6.75 -20.62 3.51
C ARG A 85 6.09 -19.24 3.64
N VAL A 86 6.12 -18.43 2.58
CA VAL A 86 5.46 -17.12 2.57
C VAL A 86 3.95 -17.29 2.68
N SER A 87 3.34 -18.21 1.93
CA SER A 87 1.91 -18.54 2.00
C SER A 87 1.49 -18.98 3.41
N SER A 88 2.28 -19.86 4.04
CA SER A 88 2.03 -20.36 5.39
C SER A 88 2.08 -19.22 6.42
N TYR A 89 3.09 -18.36 6.33
CA TYR A 89 3.20 -17.19 7.21
C TYR A 89 1.99 -16.26 7.05
N LEU A 90 1.68 -15.85 5.83
CA LEU A 90 0.52 -14.98 5.57
C LEU A 90 -0.77 -15.60 6.08
N SER A 91 -0.99 -16.89 5.88
CA SER A 91 -2.19 -17.61 6.33
C SER A 91 -2.24 -17.79 7.86
N SER A 92 -1.10 -17.73 8.56
CA SER A 92 -1.05 -17.83 10.03
C SER A 92 -1.41 -16.52 10.72
N LEU A 93 -1.24 -15.38 10.05
CA LEU A 93 -1.53 -14.07 10.61
C LEU A 93 -3.04 -13.88 10.79
N ARG A 94 -3.45 -13.47 12.01
CA ARG A 94 -4.82 -13.03 12.30
C ARG A 94 -4.87 -11.54 12.58
N ALA A 95 -3.93 -11.06 13.36
CA ALA A 95 -3.74 -9.64 13.65
C ALA A 95 -2.26 -9.29 13.61
N LEU A 96 -1.95 -8.07 13.25
CA LEU A 96 -0.60 -7.53 13.28
C LEU A 96 -0.67 -6.03 13.51
N ALA A 97 0.06 -5.53 14.49
CA ALA A 97 0.29 -4.10 14.66
C ALA A 97 1.79 -3.83 14.60
N GLY A 98 2.16 -2.62 14.24
CA GLY A 98 3.56 -2.22 14.20
C GLY A 98 3.75 -0.83 13.64
N LYS A 99 4.98 -0.52 13.32
CA LYS A 99 5.38 0.72 12.67
C LYS A 99 5.84 0.47 11.25
N PHE A 100 5.72 1.50 10.41
CA PHE A 100 6.15 1.40 9.02
C PHE A 100 6.99 2.60 8.58
N VAL A 101 7.77 2.36 7.54
CA VAL A 101 8.38 3.39 6.70
C VAL A 101 7.89 3.15 5.28
N GLN A 102 7.27 4.14 4.68
CA GLN A 102 6.87 4.12 3.28
C GLN A 102 7.80 4.98 2.46
N VAL A 103 8.18 4.50 1.28
CA VAL A 103 8.87 5.28 0.25
C VAL A 103 7.97 5.33 -0.98
N GLY A 104 7.62 6.54 -1.36
CA GLY A 104 6.80 6.81 -2.55
C GLY A 104 7.63 6.77 -3.85
N PRO A 105 6.96 6.89 -5.01
CA PRO A 105 7.60 6.88 -6.31
C PRO A 105 8.61 8.02 -6.54
N ASP A 106 8.38 9.12 -5.87
CA ASP A 106 9.23 10.32 -5.89
C ASP A 106 10.40 10.26 -4.89
N GLY A 107 10.55 9.12 -4.17
CA GLY A 107 11.52 8.94 -3.12
C GLY A 107 11.13 9.59 -1.79
N SER A 108 9.95 10.21 -1.69
CA SER A 108 9.44 10.76 -0.44
C SER A 108 9.29 9.67 0.61
N ARG A 109 9.62 9.99 1.88
CA ARG A 109 9.53 9.06 3.01
C ARG A 109 8.45 9.51 3.96
N SER A 110 7.60 8.57 4.36
CA SER A 110 6.60 8.74 5.40
C SER A 110 6.73 7.62 6.42
N THR A 111 6.42 7.92 7.67
CA THR A 111 6.41 6.93 8.76
C THR A 111 5.02 6.91 9.41
N GLY A 112 4.80 5.92 10.27
CA GLY A 112 3.55 5.84 11.01
C GLY A 112 3.36 4.49 11.66
N GLU A 113 2.13 4.26 12.09
CA GLU A 113 1.67 3.02 12.69
C GLU A 113 0.67 2.31 11.78
N PHE A 114 0.68 0.99 11.81
CA PHE A 114 -0.28 0.21 11.06
C PHE A 114 -0.92 -0.88 11.92
N TYR A 115 -2.13 -1.22 11.54
CA TYR A 115 -2.95 -2.24 12.19
C TYR A 115 -3.60 -3.09 11.10
N ILE A 116 -3.38 -4.41 11.17
CA ILE A 116 -3.99 -5.40 10.30
C ILE A 116 -4.84 -6.33 11.14
N GLN A 117 -6.08 -6.57 10.73
CA GLN A 117 -6.96 -7.61 11.27
C GLN A 117 -7.57 -8.37 10.09
N LYS A 118 -7.14 -9.60 9.91
CA LYS A 118 -7.67 -10.43 8.81
C LYS A 118 -9.05 -11.01 9.16
N PRO A 119 -9.88 -11.19 8.13
CA PRO A 119 -9.66 -10.86 6.71
C PRO A 119 -9.92 -9.38 6.39
N GLY A 120 -9.16 -8.86 5.46
CA GLY A 120 -9.44 -7.63 4.71
C GLY A 120 -9.27 -6.30 5.43
N LYS A 121 -9.12 -6.28 6.76
CA LYS A 121 -9.07 -5.04 7.52
C LYS A 121 -7.65 -4.55 7.70
N VAL A 122 -7.44 -3.28 7.40
CA VAL A 122 -6.16 -2.59 7.62
C VAL A 122 -6.37 -1.11 7.91
N ARG A 123 -5.50 -0.55 8.72
CA ARG A 123 -5.39 0.89 8.94
C ARG A 123 -3.93 1.30 8.95
N PHE A 124 -3.61 2.38 8.25
CA PHE A 124 -2.33 3.07 8.31
C PHE A 124 -2.57 4.48 8.82
N GLU A 125 -1.87 4.85 9.87
CA GLU A 125 -1.87 6.18 10.46
C GLU A 125 -0.48 6.78 10.24
N TYR A 126 -0.41 7.80 9.41
CA TYR A 126 0.84 8.45 9.08
C TYR A 126 1.20 9.49 10.14
N ASP A 127 2.49 9.56 10.47
CA ASP A 127 3.00 10.59 11.38
C ASP A 127 2.87 11.99 10.77
N PRO A 128 2.63 13.02 11.60
CA PRO A 128 2.67 14.41 11.14
C PRO A 128 4.01 14.74 10.44
N PRO A 129 4.02 15.57 9.40
CA PRO A 129 2.92 16.43 8.94
C PRO A 129 1.98 15.79 7.90
N SER A 130 2.06 14.48 7.68
CA SER A 130 1.20 13.82 6.67
C SER A 130 -0.28 13.92 7.07
N PRO A 131 -1.15 14.40 6.18
CA PRO A 131 -2.59 14.44 6.42
C PRO A 131 -3.30 13.14 6.03
N ILE A 132 -2.54 12.15 5.56
CA ILE A 132 -3.07 10.94 4.95
C ILE A 132 -3.45 9.91 6.02
N ALA A 133 -4.57 9.23 5.80
CA ALA A 133 -4.93 8.00 6.49
C ALA A 133 -5.45 7.00 5.45
N MET A 134 -5.10 5.72 5.63
CA MET A 134 -5.59 4.64 4.81
C MET A 134 -6.34 3.64 5.68
N ILE A 135 -7.56 3.29 5.30
CA ILE A 135 -8.42 2.41 6.09
C ILE A 135 -9.10 1.41 5.15
N SER A 136 -9.09 0.12 5.53
CA SER A 136 -9.97 -0.87 4.91
C SER A 136 -10.85 -1.55 5.96
N ASP A 137 -12.13 -1.72 5.64
CA ASP A 137 -13.12 -2.41 6.46
C ASP A 137 -13.28 -3.90 6.09
N GLY A 138 -12.57 -4.34 5.05
CA GLY A 138 -12.64 -5.67 4.46
C GLY A 138 -13.30 -5.72 3.09
N SER A 139 -14.08 -4.71 2.73
CA SER A 139 -14.73 -4.58 1.41
C SER A 139 -14.13 -3.44 0.59
N SER A 140 -13.92 -2.32 1.21
CA SER A 140 -13.43 -1.10 0.60
C SER A 140 -12.09 -0.68 1.22
N LEU A 141 -11.22 -0.11 0.40
CA LEU A 141 -10.01 0.59 0.80
C LEU A 141 -10.24 2.08 0.59
N VAL A 142 -10.10 2.86 1.65
CA VAL A 142 -10.30 4.31 1.64
C VAL A 142 -8.97 4.99 1.91
N ILE A 143 -8.60 5.91 1.05
CA ILE A 143 -7.48 6.83 1.24
C ILE A 143 -8.08 8.21 1.50
N ARG A 144 -7.75 8.80 2.64
CA ARG A 144 -8.30 10.08 3.08
C ARG A 144 -7.18 11.09 3.23
N ASP A 145 -7.35 12.28 2.66
CA ASP A 145 -6.54 13.46 2.96
C ASP A 145 -7.37 14.41 3.82
N THR A 146 -6.98 14.54 5.09
CA THR A 146 -7.71 15.39 6.04
C THR A 146 -7.50 16.88 5.80
N ARG A 147 -6.40 17.28 5.14
CA ARG A 147 -6.11 18.67 4.81
C ARG A 147 -6.92 19.15 3.61
N LEU A 148 -7.06 18.30 2.61
CA LEU A 148 -7.85 18.61 1.40
C LEU A 148 -9.32 18.25 1.57
N ALA A 149 -9.71 17.59 2.68
CA ALA A 149 -11.04 17.03 2.92
C ALA A 149 -11.49 16.12 1.76
N THR A 150 -10.57 15.37 1.13
CA THR A 150 -10.86 14.43 0.06
C THR A 150 -10.82 13.00 0.56
N GLN A 151 -11.54 12.13 -0.16
CA GLN A 151 -11.58 10.71 0.12
C GLN A 151 -11.72 9.92 -1.18
N ASP A 152 -10.76 9.04 -1.41
CA ASP A 152 -10.79 8.09 -2.52
C ASP A 152 -11.21 6.71 -2.00
N VAL A 153 -12.11 6.05 -2.71
CA VAL A 153 -12.66 4.74 -2.32
C VAL A 153 -12.40 3.73 -3.42
N TYR A 154 -11.74 2.64 -3.07
CA TYR A 154 -11.42 1.54 -3.97
C TYR A 154 -12.02 0.23 -3.44
N PRO A 155 -12.62 -0.62 -4.28
CA PRO A 155 -12.92 -1.99 -3.87
C PRO A 155 -11.62 -2.71 -3.48
N LEU A 156 -11.55 -3.27 -2.27
CA LEU A 156 -10.34 -3.98 -1.81
C LEU A 156 -9.96 -5.12 -2.76
N SER A 157 -10.96 -5.79 -3.33
CA SER A 157 -10.80 -6.86 -4.31
C SER A 157 -10.07 -6.46 -5.58
N GLN A 158 -10.01 -5.16 -5.89
CA GLN A 158 -9.30 -4.61 -7.05
C GLN A 158 -7.91 -4.08 -6.70
N THR A 159 -7.47 -4.24 -5.46
CA THR A 159 -6.15 -3.80 -5.01
C THR A 159 -5.23 -4.99 -4.75
N PRO A 160 -3.91 -4.89 -5.02
CA PRO A 160 -2.95 -5.94 -4.69
C PRO A 160 -2.88 -6.26 -3.19
N LEU A 161 -3.32 -5.34 -2.31
CA LEU A 161 -3.36 -5.55 -0.86
C LEU A 161 -4.29 -6.71 -0.46
N ARG A 162 -5.28 -7.08 -1.29
CA ARG A 162 -6.15 -8.23 -1.01
C ARG A 162 -5.36 -9.51 -0.75
N TYR A 163 -4.21 -9.71 -1.39
CA TYR A 163 -3.37 -10.89 -1.19
C TYR A 163 -2.72 -10.91 0.19
N LEU A 164 -2.24 -9.75 0.65
CA LEU A 164 -1.68 -9.60 2.00
C LEU A 164 -2.76 -9.78 3.08
N LEU A 165 -3.98 -9.33 2.81
CA LEU A 165 -5.08 -9.27 3.77
C LEU A 165 -6.03 -10.49 3.71
N SER A 166 -5.80 -11.45 2.83
CA SER A 166 -6.59 -12.69 2.74
C SER A 166 -6.49 -13.50 4.04
N ASP A 167 -7.59 -14.14 4.44
CA ASP A 167 -7.60 -15.02 5.62
C ASP A 167 -6.63 -16.18 5.45
N ARG A 168 -6.70 -16.83 4.30
CA ARG A 168 -5.78 -17.88 3.84
C ARG A 168 -5.40 -17.61 2.39
N ILE A 169 -4.18 -17.97 2.02
CA ILE A 169 -3.72 -17.84 0.65
C ILE A 169 -2.65 -18.89 0.33
N ASP A 170 -2.82 -19.52 -0.81
CA ASP A 170 -1.76 -20.28 -1.49
C ASP A 170 -1.29 -19.47 -2.70
N LEU A 171 -0.17 -18.77 -2.55
CA LEU A 171 0.34 -17.86 -3.57
C LEU A 171 0.54 -18.55 -4.91
N MET A 172 1.03 -19.80 -4.90
CA MET A 172 1.32 -20.54 -6.13
C MET A 172 0.07 -21.01 -6.88
N ARG A 173 -1.04 -21.20 -6.18
CA ARG A 173 -2.28 -21.74 -6.76
C ARG A 173 -3.33 -20.66 -7.03
N GLU A 174 -3.35 -19.62 -6.22
CA GLU A 174 -4.43 -18.62 -6.22
C GLU A 174 -4.00 -17.29 -6.85
N THR A 175 -2.69 -17.14 -7.16
CA THR A 175 -2.17 -15.90 -7.73
C THR A 175 -1.25 -16.17 -8.92
N ASN A 176 -1.01 -15.15 -9.73
CA ASN A 176 -0.03 -15.22 -10.80
C ASN A 176 1.37 -14.86 -10.27
N VAL A 177 2.04 -15.81 -9.63
CA VAL A 177 3.44 -15.63 -9.22
C VAL A 177 4.33 -15.60 -10.46
N VAL A 178 5.08 -14.53 -10.65
CA VAL A 178 6.00 -14.35 -11.79
C VAL A 178 7.47 -14.52 -11.42
N ALA A 179 7.82 -14.35 -10.13
CA ALA A 179 9.17 -14.63 -9.65
C ALA A 179 9.17 -15.04 -8.19
N VAL A 180 10.09 -15.96 -7.86
CA VAL A 180 10.44 -16.32 -6.49
C VAL A 180 11.96 -16.33 -6.40
N THR A 181 12.52 -15.52 -5.50
CA THR A 181 13.95 -15.46 -5.22
C THR A 181 14.20 -15.64 -3.72
N SER A 182 15.33 -16.24 -3.38
CA SER A 182 15.76 -16.35 -1.98
C SER A 182 17.27 -16.13 -1.92
N ASP A 183 17.67 -15.28 -1.00
CA ASP A 183 19.06 -15.06 -0.60
C ASP A 183 19.24 -15.42 0.88
N ASP A 184 20.37 -15.03 1.49
CA ASP A 184 20.67 -15.31 2.90
C ASP A 184 19.78 -14.52 3.88
N LEU A 185 19.13 -13.46 3.43
CA LEU A 185 18.35 -12.54 4.25
C LEU A 185 16.85 -12.64 3.99
N TYR A 186 16.44 -12.75 2.72
CA TYR A 186 15.03 -12.61 2.33
C TYR A 186 14.59 -13.66 1.33
N ILE A 187 13.32 -14.03 1.45
CA ILE A 187 12.52 -14.65 0.38
C ILE A 187 11.68 -13.55 -0.22
N SER A 188 11.79 -13.39 -1.54
CA SER A 188 10.95 -12.43 -2.29
C SER A 188 10.04 -13.17 -3.25
N VAL A 189 8.73 -12.90 -3.18
CA VAL A 189 7.72 -13.42 -4.10
C VAL A 189 7.08 -12.26 -4.82
N ILE A 190 7.07 -12.31 -6.16
CA ILE A 190 6.45 -11.29 -7.00
C ILE A 190 5.20 -11.86 -7.63
N ILE A 191 4.08 -11.20 -7.38
CA ILE A 191 2.76 -11.50 -7.92
C ILE A 191 2.44 -10.43 -8.94
N GLU A 192 1.97 -10.82 -10.11
CA GLU A 192 1.50 -9.92 -11.15
C GLU A 192 -0.01 -10.04 -11.30
N GLU A 193 -0.68 -8.90 -11.39
CA GLU A 193 -2.11 -8.82 -11.60
C GLU A 193 -2.41 -7.98 -12.85
N LYS A 194 -3.13 -8.59 -13.78
CA LYS A 194 -3.60 -7.94 -15.01
C LYS A 194 -5.07 -7.59 -14.89
N GLN A 195 -5.36 -6.31 -15.02
CA GLN A 195 -6.73 -5.81 -15.08
C GLN A 195 -6.97 -5.19 -16.45
N ALA A 196 -8.02 -5.62 -17.14
CA ALA A 196 -8.27 -5.27 -18.54
C ALA A 196 -8.36 -3.76 -18.80
N LEU A 197 -8.90 -3.00 -17.84
CA LEU A 197 -9.13 -1.55 -17.99
C LEU A 197 -8.05 -0.68 -17.33
N VAL A 198 -7.36 -1.20 -16.33
CA VAL A 198 -6.42 -0.42 -15.50
C VAL A 198 -4.98 -0.71 -15.87
N GLY A 199 -4.68 -1.90 -16.35
CA GLY A 199 -3.33 -2.33 -16.69
C GLY A 199 -2.77 -3.40 -15.76
N THR A 200 -1.45 -3.53 -15.73
CA THR A 200 -0.76 -4.55 -14.95
C THR A 200 -0.14 -3.92 -13.71
N SER A 201 -0.48 -4.43 -12.55
CA SER A 201 0.17 -4.09 -11.27
C SER A 201 0.96 -5.29 -10.73
N ARG A 202 1.94 -5.02 -9.87
CA ARG A 202 2.74 -6.06 -9.20
C ARG A 202 2.77 -5.84 -7.71
N LEU A 203 2.80 -6.94 -6.97
CA LEU A 203 3.06 -6.96 -5.54
C LEU A 203 4.29 -7.83 -5.29
N MET A 204 5.35 -7.24 -4.76
CA MET A 204 6.50 -7.96 -4.24
C MET A 204 6.37 -8.07 -2.72
N LEU A 205 6.42 -9.29 -2.21
CA LEU A 205 6.43 -9.59 -0.78
C LEU A 205 7.84 -10.04 -0.37
N MET A 206 8.39 -9.46 0.69
CA MET A 206 9.69 -9.83 1.24
C MET A 206 9.55 -10.35 2.67
N VAL A 207 9.96 -11.57 2.89
CA VAL A 207 9.91 -12.29 4.18
C VAL A 207 11.32 -12.65 4.60
N GLY A 208 11.66 -12.44 5.88
CA GLY A 208 12.98 -12.79 6.40
C GLY A 208 13.20 -14.30 6.39
N VAL A 209 14.37 -14.75 5.90
CA VAL A 209 14.74 -16.18 5.88
C VAL A 209 14.84 -16.75 7.29
N LYS A 210 15.43 -15.99 8.23
CA LYS A 210 15.72 -16.46 9.59
C LYS A 210 14.48 -16.55 10.49
N ASP A 211 13.57 -15.58 10.39
CA ASP A 211 12.43 -15.46 11.30
C ASP A 211 11.08 -15.74 10.64
N GLY A 212 11.06 -15.91 9.31
CA GLY A 212 9.85 -16.19 8.54
C GLY A 212 8.83 -15.07 8.53
N LYS A 213 9.18 -13.85 9.00
CA LYS A 213 8.24 -12.73 9.15
C LYS A 213 8.30 -11.78 7.96
N LEU A 214 7.15 -11.21 7.63
CA LEU A 214 7.07 -10.13 6.64
C LEU A 214 7.95 -8.96 7.08
N LYS A 215 8.75 -8.45 6.16
CA LYS A 215 9.64 -7.29 6.39
C LYS A 215 9.23 -6.09 5.57
N GLN A 216 8.77 -6.35 4.34
CA GLN A 216 8.50 -5.31 3.38
C GLN A 216 7.56 -5.84 2.30
N TRP A 217 6.82 -4.93 1.69
CA TRP A 217 6.21 -5.15 0.37
C TRP A 217 6.38 -3.93 -0.50
N THR A 218 6.37 -4.15 -1.81
CA THR A 218 6.37 -3.10 -2.83
C THR A 218 5.21 -3.33 -3.78
N ILE A 219 4.45 -2.28 -4.04
CA ILE A 219 3.41 -2.27 -5.06
C ILE A 219 3.96 -1.45 -6.22
N THR A 220 4.00 -2.08 -7.41
CA THR A 220 4.24 -1.40 -8.68
C THR A 220 2.90 -1.17 -9.34
N ASP A 221 2.55 0.06 -9.60
CA ASP A 221 1.30 0.42 -10.28
C ASP A 221 1.37 0.14 -11.79
N PRO A 222 0.24 0.29 -12.54
CA PRO A 222 0.24 0.06 -13.99
C PRO A 222 1.11 1.03 -14.79
N GLN A 223 1.50 2.16 -14.22
CA GLN A 223 2.42 3.13 -14.82
C GLN A 223 3.89 2.79 -14.57
N GLY A 224 4.15 1.79 -13.71
CA GLY A 224 5.49 1.35 -13.34
C GLY A 224 6.08 2.08 -12.13
N TYR A 225 5.26 2.83 -11.37
CA TYR A 225 5.69 3.51 -10.17
C TYR A 225 5.64 2.60 -8.94
N ASP A 226 6.72 2.62 -8.17
CA ASP A 226 6.85 1.79 -6.98
C ASP A 226 6.49 2.55 -5.71
N THR A 227 5.67 1.91 -4.87
CA THR A 227 5.46 2.30 -3.48
C THR A 227 5.92 1.17 -2.59
N THR A 228 6.93 1.44 -1.76
CA THR A 228 7.54 0.46 -0.87
C THR A 228 7.18 0.74 0.58
N VAL A 229 6.75 -0.29 1.30
CA VAL A 229 6.42 -0.22 2.73
C VAL A 229 7.26 -1.25 3.49
N ALA A 230 8.19 -0.79 4.32
CA ALA A 230 8.94 -1.62 5.26
C ALA A 230 8.30 -1.53 6.65
N ILE A 231 8.19 -2.67 7.35
CA ILE A 231 7.52 -2.76 8.64
C ILE A 231 8.48 -3.24 9.74
N TYR A 232 8.26 -2.74 10.95
CA TYR A 232 9.10 -3.05 12.10
C TYR A 232 8.31 -2.91 13.41
N ASN A 233 8.90 -3.32 14.54
CA ASN A 233 8.26 -3.34 15.87
C ASN A 233 6.93 -4.09 15.85
N LEU A 234 6.94 -5.30 15.27
CA LEU A 234 5.75 -6.08 14.99
C LEU A 234 5.18 -6.74 16.26
N ASN A 235 3.89 -6.56 16.48
CA ASN A 235 3.11 -7.23 17.53
C ASN A 235 2.01 -8.10 16.88
N PRO A 236 2.23 -9.43 16.72
CA PRO A 236 1.24 -10.32 16.11
C PRO A 236 0.11 -10.73 17.05
N THR A 237 0.20 -10.39 18.33
CA THR A 237 -0.82 -10.70 19.35
C THR A 237 -1.61 -9.47 19.78
N ALA A 238 -1.52 -8.37 19.03
CA ALA A 238 -2.23 -7.14 19.34
C ALA A 238 -3.74 -7.38 19.40
N LYS A 239 -4.36 -6.95 20.50
CA LYS A 239 -5.83 -6.86 20.61
C LYS A 239 -6.24 -5.54 19.96
N LEU A 240 -6.85 -5.63 18.80
CA LEU A 240 -7.24 -4.46 18.00
C LEU A 240 -8.71 -4.14 18.23
N ASP A 241 -9.00 -2.85 18.48
CA ASP A 241 -10.38 -2.37 18.56
C ASP A 241 -11.01 -2.42 17.17
N PRO A 242 -12.15 -3.08 16.96
CA PRO A 242 -12.86 -3.07 15.69
C PRO A 242 -13.21 -1.68 15.17
N ALA A 243 -13.29 -0.69 16.07
CA ALA A 243 -13.54 0.71 15.69
C ALA A 243 -12.42 1.32 14.83
N LEU A 244 -11.19 0.79 14.93
CA LEU A 244 -10.06 1.23 14.10
C LEU A 244 -10.32 1.08 12.60
N PHE A 245 -11.17 0.12 12.21
CA PHE A 245 -11.41 -0.24 10.82
C PHE A 245 -12.76 0.29 10.30
N ARG A 246 -13.42 1.19 11.04
CA ARG A 246 -14.66 1.81 10.59
C ARG A 246 -14.35 2.94 9.62
N ILE A 247 -14.97 2.88 8.45
CA ILE A 247 -14.99 3.98 7.48
C ILE A 247 -16.16 4.87 7.88
N ASN A 248 -15.87 6.00 8.52
CA ASN A 248 -16.90 6.97 8.88
C ASN A 248 -17.18 7.86 7.66
N ASP A 249 -18.41 7.92 7.21
CA ASP A 249 -18.87 8.74 6.07
C ASP A 249 -18.95 10.25 6.40
N THR A 250 -18.29 10.71 7.44
CA THR A 250 -18.36 12.10 7.92
C THR A 250 -17.61 13.10 7.04
N THR A 251 -17.88 13.13 5.74
CA THR A 251 -17.39 14.21 4.87
C THR A 251 -18.47 14.85 4.00
N HIS A 252 -19.76 14.67 4.34
CA HIS A 252 -20.81 15.54 3.83
C HIS A 252 -21.47 16.23 5.03
N PRO A 253 -21.26 17.54 5.23
CA PRO A 253 -22.21 18.30 6.04
C PRO A 253 -23.57 18.11 5.35
N ALA A 254 -24.50 17.53 6.07
CA ALA A 254 -25.89 17.43 5.62
C ALA A 254 -26.30 18.82 5.12
N SER A 255 -26.61 18.91 3.85
CA SER A 255 -27.26 20.08 3.27
C SER A 255 -28.56 20.26 4.04
N SER A 256 -28.56 21.16 5.01
CA SER A 256 -29.79 21.58 5.66
C SER A 256 -30.56 22.38 4.64
N ASN A 257 -31.43 21.70 3.90
CA ASN A 257 -32.54 22.38 3.22
C ASN A 257 -33.49 22.88 4.30
N ASN A 258 -33.50 24.17 4.46
CA ASN A 258 -34.58 24.93 5.06
C ASN A 258 -35.27 25.72 3.96
#